data_7a4b40333d0e654528b887a5792601f2
#
_entry.id   7a4b40333d0e654528b887a5792601f2
#
_cell.length_a   1.000
_cell.length_b   1.000
_cell.length_c   1.000
_cell.angle_alpha   90.00
_cell.angle_beta   90.00
_cell.angle_gamma   90.00
#
_symmetry.space_group_name_H-M   'P 1'
#
loop_
_entity.id
_entity.type
_entity.pdbx_description
1 polymer ?
#
loop_
_entity_poly.entity_id
_entity_poly.type
_entity_poly.pdbx_seq_one_letter_code
_entity_poly.pdbx_strand_id
1 'polypeptide(L)'
;MQLDSKHFEEYIMVAPGSDYGVAMWSDIKNVENAVFLDYVIDSKNRVLQLLHHIHFSFGINSRVQLPLQQLWKHQYAINKLRIDSKKRVCIIFTDISACRTDVSYLKHLHELDNVTMVMVLVNVMESKHKLIKKRLSYFDQVYSFDRRDCEKYGLSYYPTFYSITRKTVEKDKIATDAFFVGVSKGDRHSILTKLFHDIERTGGKAEFYLSGVGQSEKHDEGIHYDQWLSYKDVLDRVMETNCVVEIMGKGQSGLTLRAMEAIVYNKKLLTNNESVKELPFYESGYIQCFETPDDIDIDFIVNREAVDYGYNGDFSPIHLLEKIDEQAT
;
A
#
# COMPACT_ATOMS: atom_id res chain seq x y z
N MET A 1 -18.74 -11.69 -7.33
CA MET A 1 -18.24 -11.80 -8.73
C MET A 1 -17.31 -13.01 -8.77
N GLN A 2 -17.50 -13.94 -9.69
CA GLN A 2 -16.55 -15.02 -9.91
C GLN A 2 -15.50 -14.54 -10.90
N LEU A 3 -14.22 -14.75 -10.59
CA LEU A 3 -13.14 -14.50 -11.54
C LEU A 3 -13.13 -15.64 -12.56
N ASP A 4 -13.20 -15.31 -13.85
CA ASP A 4 -13.09 -16.28 -14.93
C ASP A 4 -11.61 -16.59 -15.18
N SER A 5 -11.08 -17.56 -14.43
CA SER A 5 -9.69 -17.98 -14.46
C SER A 5 -9.51 -19.20 -15.34
N LYS A 6 -8.47 -19.23 -16.16
CA LYS A 6 -8.11 -20.37 -17.02
C LYS A 6 -7.24 -21.41 -16.31
N HIS A 7 -6.45 -20.96 -15.32
CA HIS A 7 -5.43 -21.78 -14.68
C HIS A 7 -5.73 -22.11 -13.22
N PHE A 8 -6.51 -21.28 -12.50
CA PHE A 8 -6.75 -21.45 -11.08
C PHE A 8 -8.25 -21.57 -10.76
N GLU A 9 -8.64 -22.60 -10.03
CA GLU A 9 -9.98 -22.74 -9.48
C GLU A 9 -10.18 -21.95 -8.18
N GLU A 10 -9.08 -21.65 -7.46
CA GLU A 10 -9.15 -20.95 -6.18
C GLU A 10 -7.93 -20.04 -5.97
N TYR A 11 -8.18 -18.88 -5.38
CA TYR A 11 -7.13 -17.93 -4.97
C TYR A 11 -7.14 -17.78 -3.45
N ILE A 12 -5.96 -17.76 -2.84
CA ILE A 12 -5.78 -17.51 -1.41
C ILE A 12 -4.86 -16.31 -1.24
N MET A 13 -5.40 -15.18 -0.78
CA MET A 13 -4.61 -14.00 -0.48
C MET A 13 -4.24 -13.94 0.99
N VAL A 14 -2.94 -13.91 1.29
CA VAL A 14 -2.39 -13.72 2.65
C VAL A 14 -1.96 -12.28 2.84
N ALA A 15 -2.82 -11.48 3.45
CA ALA A 15 -2.59 -10.05 3.66
C ALA A 15 -1.49 -9.77 4.70
N PRO A 16 -0.89 -8.56 4.67
CA PRO A 16 0.22 -8.19 5.57
C PRO A 16 -0.20 -7.94 7.02
N GLY A 17 -1.50 -7.92 7.33
CA GLY A 17 -2.02 -7.74 8.68
C GLY A 17 -1.95 -6.32 9.24
N SER A 18 -1.73 -5.32 8.41
CA SER A 18 -1.88 -3.90 8.75
C SER A 18 -3.18 -3.35 8.17
N ASP A 19 -3.80 -2.38 8.84
CA ASP A 19 -5.09 -1.83 8.44
C ASP A 19 -5.10 -1.34 6.99
N TYR A 20 -4.08 -0.57 6.58
CA TYR A 20 -3.96 -0.11 5.20
C TYR A 20 -3.69 -1.27 4.22
N GLY A 21 -2.86 -2.24 4.64
CA GLY A 21 -2.55 -3.39 3.79
C GLY A 21 -3.76 -4.29 3.55
N VAL A 22 -4.61 -4.48 4.57
CA VAL A 22 -5.90 -5.18 4.41
C VAL A 22 -6.85 -4.38 3.52
N ALA A 23 -6.87 -3.05 3.69
CA ALA A 23 -7.72 -2.16 2.90
C ALA A 23 -7.37 -2.19 1.41
N MET A 24 -6.07 -2.13 1.06
CA MET A 24 -5.62 -2.17 -0.34
C MET A 24 -6.09 -3.40 -1.13
N TRP A 25 -6.30 -4.53 -0.45
CA TRP A 25 -6.69 -5.80 -1.05
C TRP A 25 -8.18 -6.12 -0.89
N SER A 26 -8.98 -5.22 -0.33
CA SER A 26 -10.35 -5.54 0.12
C SER A 26 -11.29 -5.96 -1.01
N ASP A 27 -11.06 -5.55 -2.26
CA ASP A 27 -11.89 -5.95 -3.41
C ASP A 27 -11.86 -7.47 -3.63
N ILE A 28 -10.74 -8.13 -3.27
CA ILE A 28 -10.62 -9.59 -3.38
C ILE A 28 -11.66 -10.31 -2.52
N LYS A 29 -12.12 -9.71 -1.41
CA LYS A 29 -13.19 -10.28 -0.56
C LYS A 29 -14.52 -10.45 -1.30
N ASN A 30 -14.71 -9.73 -2.41
CA ASN A 30 -15.91 -9.81 -3.25
C ASN A 30 -15.80 -10.84 -4.38
N VAL A 31 -14.66 -11.52 -4.51
CA VAL A 31 -14.39 -12.56 -5.50
C VAL A 31 -14.78 -13.92 -4.91
N GLU A 32 -15.73 -14.63 -5.55
CA GLU A 32 -16.33 -15.86 -5.00
C GLU A 32 -15.33 -17.02 -4.89
N ASN A 33 -14.39 -17.11 -5.83
CA ASN A 33 -13.34 -18.12 -5.84
C ASN A 33 -12.02 -17.61 -5.22
N ALA A 34 -12.10 -16.61 -4.34
CA ALA A 34 -10.95 -16.12 -3.59
C ALA A 34 -11.21 -16.14 -2.08
N VAL A 35 -10.22 -16.58 -1.33
CA VAL A 35 -10.20 -16.54 0.13
C VAL A 35 -9.22 -15.48 0.58
N PHE A 36 -9.68 -14.56 1.43
CA PHE A 36 -8.86 -13.48 1.96
C PHE A 36 -8.53 -13.71 3.43
N LEU A 37 -7.25 -13.84 3.73
CA LEU A 37 -6.72 -13.99 5.07
C LEU A 37 -6.13 -12.67 5.54
N ASP A 38 -6.77 -12.01 6.50
CA ASP A 38 -6.33 -10.70 7.01
C ASP A 38 -4.95 -10.76 7.68
N TYR A 39 -4.57 -11.93 8.23
CA TYR A 39 -3.30 -12.16 8.92
C TYR A 39 -2.68 -13.50 8.53
N VAL A 40 -1.36 -13.57 8.66
CA VAL A 40 -0.59 -14.81 8.44
C VAL A 40 -0.98 -15.90 9.43
N ILE A 41 -1.18 -15.55 10.71
CA ILE A 41 -1.62 -16.50 11.74
C ILE A 41 -3.10 -16.36 12.02
N ASP A 42 -3.73 -17.48 12.30
CA ASP A 42 -5.13 -17.53 12.70
C ASP A 42 -5.26 -17.48 14.23
N SER A 43 -5.19 -16.30 14.76
CA SER A 43 -5.38 -16.09 16.20
C SER A 43 -6.10 -14.78 16.48
N LYS A 44 -7.17 -14.88 17.28
CA LYS A 44 -7.82 -13.73 17.92
C LYS A 44 -7.09 -13.30 19.20
N ASN A 45 -6.10 -14.07 19.64
CA ASN A 45 -5.33 -13.77 20.84
C ASN A 45 -4.26 -12.71 20.54
N ARG A 46 -4.44 -11.51 21.06
CA ARG A 46 -3.52 -10.38 20.86
C ARG A 46 -2.10 -10.65 21.37
N VAL A 47 -1.95 -11.45 22.44
CA VAL A 47 -0.63 -11.81 22.96
C VAL A 47 0.09 -12.70 21.94
N LEU A 48 -0.60 -13.68 21.35
CA LEU A 48 -0.02 -14.55 20.36
C LEU A 48 0.36 -13.78 19.09
N GLN A 49 -0.49 -12.83 18.64
CA GLN A 49 -0.17 -11.93 17.54
C GLN A 49 1.07 -11.08 17.84
N LEU A 50 1.18 -10.53 19.07
CA LEU A 50 2.34 -9.75 19.49
C LEU A 50 3.62 -10.60 19.51
N LEU A 51 3.56 -11.80 20.05
CA LEU A 51 4.70 -12.73 20.08
C LEU A 51 5.15 -13.11 18.66
N HIS A 52 4.21 -13.40 17.77
CA HIS A 52 4.50 -13.66 16.38
C HIS A 52 5.13 -12.43 15.71
N HIS A 53 4.59 -11.25 15.92
CA HIS A 53 5.12 -10.00 15.38
C HIS A 53 6.57 -9.73 15.83
N ILE A 54 6.86 -9.95 17.13
CA ILE A 54 8.23 -9.82 17.66
C ILE A 54 9.15 -10.88 17.05
N HIS A 55 8.70 -12.14 16.99
CA HIS A 55 9.48 -13.25 16.49
C HIS A 55 9.85 -13.09 15.01
N PHE A 56 8.97 -12.47 14.21
CA PHE A 56 9.21 -12.16 12.79
C PHE A 56 9.53 -10.68 12.54
N SER A 57 9.94 -9.94 13.58
CA SER A 57 10.32 -8.53 13.43
C SER A 57 11.44 -8.34 12.41
N PHE A 58 11.23 -7.45 11.44
CA PHE A 58 12.23 -7.12 10.43
C PHE A 58 13.52 -6.58 11.04
N GLY A 59 13.41 -5.68 12.03
CA GLY A 59 14.56 -5.08 12.68
C GLY A 59 15.47 -6.10 13.37
N ILE A 60 14.89 -7.14 13.95
CA ILE A 60 15.63 -8.22 14.60
C ILE A 60 16.16 -9.20 13.56
N ASN A 61 15.28 -9.75 12.70
CA ASN A 61 15.63 -10.84 11.78
C ASN A 61 16.55 -10.41 10.61
N SER A 62 16.65 -9.10 10.32
CA SER A 62 17.65 -8.59 9.38
C SER A 62 19.09 -8.70 9.91
N ARG A 63 19.26 -8.74 11.24
CA ARG A 63 20.55 -8.84 11.94
C ARG A 63 20.81 -10.27 12.41
N VAL A 64 19.87 -10.85 13.14
CA VAL A 64 19.94 -12.19 13.71
C VAL A 64 18.60 -12.88 13.52
N GLN A 65 18.59 -13.97 12.73
CA GLN A 65 17.38 -14.77 12.58
C GLN A 65 17.07 -15.48 13.91
N LEU A 66 15.92 -15.18 14.48
CA LEU A 66 15.47 -15.82 15.71
C LEU A 66 15.21 -17.31 15.46
N PRO A 67 15.61 -18.22 16.39
CA PRO A 67 15.40 -19.65 16.25
C PRO A 67 13.93 -20.03 16.45
N LEU A 68 13.60 -21.29 16.13
CA LEU A 68 12.29 -21.92 16.40
C LEU A 68 11.10 -21.29 15.63
N GLN A 69 11.33 -20.55 14.55
CA GLN A 69 10.26 -19.99 13.72
C GLN A 69 9.33 -21.07 13.15
N GLN A 70 9.84 -22.28 12.93
CA GLN A 70 9.07 -23.44 12.46
C GLN A 70 7.95 -23.87 13.42
N LEU A 71 7.99 -23.50 14.70
CA LEU A 71 6.92 -23.82 15.65
C LEU A 71 5.60 -23.12 15.32
N TRP A 72 5.65 -22.02 14.56
CA TRP A 72 4.46 -21.29 14.14
C TRP A 72 3.66 -22.00 13.04
N LYS A 73 4.21 -23.05 12.40
CA LYS A 73 3.55 -23.75 11.28
C LYS A 73 2.11 -24.17 11.58
N HIS A 74 1.80 -24.56 12.82
CA HIS A 74 0.45 -24.97 13.22
C HIS A 74 -0.52 -23.81 13.46
N GLN A 75 -0.02 -22.60 13.50
CA GLN A 75 -0.80 -21.38 13.73
C GLN A 75 -1.13 -20.60 12.45
N TYR A 76 -0.58 -21.00 11.30
CA TYR A 76 -0.84 -20.29 10.06
C TYR A 76 -2.30 -20.46 9.61
N ALA A 77 -2.90 -19.33 9.20
CA ALA A 77 -4.30 -19.26 8.82
C ALA A 77 -4.63 -20.18 7.62
N ILE A 78 -3.71 -20.35 6.69
CA ILE A 78 -3.83 -21.22 5.51
C ILE A 78 -4.17 -22.67 5.92
N ASN A 79 -3.64 -23.17 7.03
CA ASN A 79 -3.89 -24.56 7.47
C ASN A 79 -5.37 -24.87 7.72
N LYS A 80 -6.20 -23.84 7.97
CA LYS A 80 -7.64 -24.02 8.18
C LYS A 80 -8.42 -24.19 6.90
N LEU A 81 -7.85 -23.82 5.76
CA LEU A 81 -8.55 -23.81 4.48
C LEU A 81 -8.68 -25.20 3.85
N ARG A 82 -7.90 -26.19 4.31
CA ARG A 82 -7.89 -27.55 3.73
C ARG A 82 -7.80 -27.50 2.21
N ILE A 83 -6.65 -27.04 1.68
CA ILE A 83 -6.38 -26.97 0.24
C ILE A 83 -6.80 -28.28 -0.42
N ASP A 84 -7.76 -28.22 -1.34
CA ASP A 84 -8.25 -29.37 -2.08
C ASP A 84 -7.19 -29.76 -3.14
N SER A 85 -6.62 -30.94 -3.01
CA SER A 85 -5.60 -31.44 -3.94
C SER A 85 -6.07 -31.64 -5.38
N LYS A 86 -7.39 -31.58 -5.61
CA LYS A 86 -7.98 -31.69 -6.96
C LYS A 86 -8.12 -30.34 -7.65
N LYS A 87 -7.99 -29.23 -6.92
CA LYS A 87 -8.08 -27.86 -7.45
C LYS A 87 -6.70 -27.29 -7.65
N ARG A 88 -6.52 -26.53 -8.71
CA ARG A 88 -5.33 -25.68 -8.88
C ARG A 88 -5.54 -24.40 -8.08
N VAL A 89 -4.65 -24.15 -7.12
CA VAL A 89 -4.76 -23.07 -6.14
C VAL A 89 -3.61 -22.11 -6.32
N CYS A 90 -3.93 -20.83 -6.44
CA CYS A 90 -2.95 -19.74 -6.40
C CYS A 90 -2.87 -19.15 -4.98
N ILE A 91 -1.71 -19.21 -4.34
CA ILE A 91 -1.50 -18.61 -3.02
C ILE A 91 -0.64 -17.36 -3.16
N ILE A 92 -1.21 -16.21 -2.80
CA ILE A 92 -0.59 -14.90 -2.97
C ILE A 92 -0.14 -14.37 -1.61
N PHE A 93 1.14 -14.09 -1.50
CA PHE A 93 1.74 -13.42 -0.36
C PHE A 93 2.19 -12.00 -0.74
N THR A 94 2.14 -11.07 0.20
CA THR A 94 2.95 -9.87 0.10
C THR A 94 4.37 -10.16 0.60
N ASP A 95 5.36 -9.30 0.28
CA ASP A 95 6.69 -9.35 0.88
C ASP A 95 6.63 -9.34 2.41
N ILE A 96 5.66 -8.61 2.98
CA ILE A 96 5.46 -8.52 4.43
C ILE A 96 4.96 -9.84 4.99
N SER A 97 3.89 -10.41 4.43
CA SER A 97 3.32 -11.67 4.91
C SER A 97 4.27 -12.85 4.68
N ALA A 98 4.97 -12.89 3.54
CA ALA A 98 6.02 -13.88 3.27
C ALA A 98 7.16 -13.81 4.29
N CYS A 99 7.63 -12.60 4.64
CA CYS A 99 8.66 -12.42 5.67
C CYS A 99 8.19 -12.76 7.08
N ARG A 100 6.89 -12.76 7.33
CA ARG A 100 6.26 -13.21 8.58
C ARG A 100 5.91 -14.70 8.60
N THR A 101 6.29 -15.43 7.56
CA THR A 101 6.09 -16.87 7.43
C THR A 101 7.45 -17.57 7.50
N ASP A 102 7.51 -18.69 8.22
CA ASP A 102 8.70 -19.53 8.31
C ASP A 102 9.09 -20.08 6.93
N VAL A 103 10.38 -20.09 6.63
CA VAL A 103 10.89 -20.52 5.32
C VAL A 103 10.57 -21.98 5.02
N SER A 104 10.61 -22.87 6.03
CA SER A 104 10.30 -24.29 5.82
C SER A 104 8.83 -24.51 5.50
N TYR A 105 7.95 -23.62 5.99
CA TYR A 105 6.53 -23.67 5.66
C TYR A 105 6.24 -23.15 4.25
N LEU A 106 6.91 -22.06 3.81
CA LEU A 106 6.82 -21.61 2.41
C LEU A 106 7.30 -22.68 1.45
N LYS A 107 8.43 -23.34 1.79
CA LYS A 107 8.94 -24.48 1.03
C LYS A 107 7.89 -25.59 0.93
N HIS A 108 7.27 -25.97 2.05
CA HIS A 108 6.22 -27.00 2.07
C HIS A 108 5.02 -26.63 1.16
N LEU A 109 4.56 -25.38 1.17
CA LEU A 109 3.47 -24.96 0.27
C LEU A 109 3.88 -25.01 -1.20
N HIS A 110 5.10 -24.58 -1.52
CA HIS A 110 5.65 -24.62 -2.88
C HIS A 110 5.85 -26.04 -3.42
N GLU A 111 6.06 -27.03 -2.54
CA GLU A 111 6.21 -28.44 -2.91
C GLU A 111 4.86 -29.17 -3.17
N LEU A 112 3.72 -28.50 -3.03
CA LEU A 112 2.42 -29.06 -3.37
C LEU A 112 2.17 -28.94 -4.88
N ASP A 113 1.95 -30.07 -5.56
CA ASP A 113 1.82 -30.15 -7.02
C ASP A 113 0.69 -29.29 -7.62
N ASN A 114 -0.32 -28.98 -6.82
CA ASN A 114 -1.51 -28.24 -7.24
C ASN A 114 -1.50 -26.76 -6.76
N VAL A 115 -0.38 -26.28 -6.20
CA VAL A 115 -0.25 -24.94 -5.66
C VAL A 115 0.75 -24.12 -6.49
N THR A 116 0.34 -22.93 -6.89
CA THR A 116 1.23 -21.91 -7.45
C THR A 116 1.41 -20.79 -6.42
N MET A 117 2.66 -20.51 -6.09
CA MET A 117 3.02 -19.50 -5.11
C MET A 117 3.35 -18.17 -5.78
N VAL A 118 2.69 -17.10 -5.37
CA VAL A 118 2.92 -15.76 -5.91
C VAL A 118 3.33 -14.80 -4.80
N MET A 119 4.36 -13.98 -5.04
CA MET A 119 4.74 -12.89 -4.15
C MET A 119 4.49 -11.54 -4.82
N VAL A 120 3.89 -10.61 -4.08
CA VAL A 120 3.68 -9.23 -4.52
C VAL A 120 4.42 -8.30 -3.57
N LEU A 121 5.42 -7.59 -4.10
CA LEU A 121 6.18 -6.61 -3.33
C LEU A 121 5.36 -5.34 -3.15
N VAL A 122 5.09 -4.98 -1.90
CA VAL A 122 4.45 -3.71 -1.52
C VAL A 122 5.46 -2.70 -0.97
N ASN A 123 6.74 -3.08 -0.96
CA ASN A 123 7.88 -2.23 -0.63
C ASN A 123 9.00 -2.47 -1.64
N VAL A 124 9.87 -1.47 -1.84
CA VAL A 124 11.07 -1.65 -2.66
C VAL A 124 11.95 -2.75 -2.08
N MET A 125 12.52 -3.58 -2.93
CA MET A 125 13.27 -4.76 -2.55
C MET A 125 14.47 -4.43 -1.64
N GLU A 126 15.18 -3.33 -1.91
CA GLU A 126 16.38 -2.96 -1.16
C GLU A 126 16.14 -2.80 0.34
N SER A 127 14.96 -2.30 0.74
CA SER A 127 14.63 -2.08 2.16
C SER A 127 14.65 -3.35 3.00
N LYS A 128 14.44 -4.53 2.38
CA LYS A 128 14.30 -5.83 3.06
C LYS A 128 15.04 -6.97 2.34
N HIS A 129 15.95 -6.63 1.46
CA HIS A 129 16.60 -7.52 0.51
C HIS A 129 17.03 -8.88 1.09
N LYS A 130 17.71 -8.89 2.25
CA LYS A 130 18.23 -10.15 2.83
C LYS A 130 17.11 -11.15 3.20
N LEU A 131 16.00 -10.65 3.71
CA LEU A 131 14.88 -11.51 4.14
C LEU A 131 14.03 -11.96 2.96
N ILE A 132 13.79 -11.08 2.00
CA ILE A 132 13.03 -11.38 0.80
C ILE A 132 13.82 -12.35 -0.07
N LYS A 133 15.11 -12.09 -0.32
CA LYS A 133 15.97 -12.92 -1.18
C LYS A 133 15.98 -14.39 -0.75
N LYS A 134 15.97 -14.70 0.55
CA LYS A 134 15.91 -16.07 1.07
C LYS A 134 14.62 -16.81 0.73
N ARG A 135 13.58 -16.10 0.30
CA ARG A 135 12.24 -16.61 0.06
C ARG A 135 11.86 -16.67 -1.41
N LEU A 136 12.52 -15.88 -2.26
CA LEU A 136 12.19 -15.78 -3.68
C LEU A 136 12.08 -17.13 -4.39
N SER A 137 12.98 -18.06 -4.07
CA SER A 137 13.02 -19.41 -4.70
C SER A 137 11.83 -20.30 -4.38
N TYR A 138 10.93 -19.87 -3.48
CA TYR A 138 9.70 -20.60 -3.15
C TYR A 138 8.47 -19.95 -3.78
N PHE A 139 8.65 -19.00 -4.72
CA PHE A 139 7.59 -18.35 -5.43
C PHE A 139 7.78 -18.53 -6.94
N ASP A 140 6.73 -18.96 -7.61
CA ASP A 140 6.72 -19.24 -9.05
C ASP A 140 6.64 -17.92 -9.84
N GLN A 141 5.94 -16.93 -9.27
CA GLN A 141 5.82 -15.59 -9.83
C GLN A 141 6.09 -14.54 -8.75
N VAL A 142 6.83 -13.49 -9.10
CA VAL A 142 7.10 -12.37 -8.19
C VAL A 142 6.86 -11.05 -8.90
N TYR A 143 6.00 -10.21 -8.33
CA TYR A 143 5.63 -8.91 -8.87
C TYR A 143 6.21 -7.78 -8.03
N SER A 144 6.66 -6.72 -8.70
CA SER A 144 7.09 -5.46 -8.08
C SER A 144 6.47 -4.27 -8.80
N PHE A 145 6.16 -3.23 -8.04
CA PHE A 145 5.74 -1.94 -8.57
C PHE A 145 6.93 -1.03 -8.94
N ASP A 146 8.15 -1.37 -8.52
CA ASP A 146 9.36 -0.62 -8.86
C ASP A 146 10.05 -1.26 -10.07
N ARG A 147 10.10 -0.53 -11.20
CA ARG A 147 10.73 -1.00 -12.45
C ARG A 147 12.20 -1.35 -12.27
N ARG A 148 12.93 -0.63 -11.38
CA ARG A 148 14.34 -0.91 -11.08
C ARG A 148 14.51 -2.24 -10.36
N ASP A 149 13.59 -2.60 -9.46
CA ASP A 149 13.57 -3.92 -8.84
C ASP A 149 13.30 -5.00 -9.89
N CYS A 150 12.38 -4.77 -10.82
CA CYS A 150 12.08 -5.69 -11.90
C CYS A 150 13.31 -5.95 -12.79
N GLU A 151 13.98 -4.90 -13.24
CA GLU A 151 15.20 -5.00 -14.05
C GLU A 151 16.35 -5.68 -13.30
N LYS A 152 16.58 -5.29 -12.05
CA LYS A 152 17.71 -5.75 -11.24
C LYS A 152 17.59 -7.22 -10.80
N TYR A 153 16.37 -7.67 -10.54
CA TYR A 153 16.12 -8.98 -9.95
C TYR A 153 15.32 -9.93 -10.85
N GLY A 154 14.98 -9.51 -12.06
CA GLY A 154 14.22 -10.31 -13.02
C GLY A 154 12.77 -10.56 -12.58
N LEU A 155 12.11 -9.54 -11.98
CA LEU A 155 10.76 -9.64 -11.48
C LEU A 155 9.74 -9.14 -12.52
N SER A 156 8.50 -9.61 -12.43
CA SER A 156 7.41 -9.07 -13.24
C SER A 156 6.96 -7.71 -12.71
N TYR A 157 6.75 -6.76 -13.62
CA TYR A 157 6.21 -5.46 -13.26
C TYR A 157 4.69 -5.52 -13.11
N TYR A 158 4.20 -4.97 -12.02
CA TYR A 158 2.79 -4.65 -11.85
C TYR A 158 2.66 -3.32 -11.09
N PRO A 159 1.85 -2.36 -11.56
CA PRO A 159 1.69 -1.09 -10.87
C PRO A 159 1.06 -1.29 -9.48
N THR A 160 1.18 -0.30 -8.63
CA THR A 160 0.50 -0.30 -7.33
C THR A 160 -1.02 -0.36 -7.56
N PHE A 161 -1.73 -1.01 -6.67
CA PHE A 161 -3.18 -1.21 -6.74
C PHE A 161 -3.86 -0.63 -5.49
N TYR A 162 -5.17 -0.43 -5.59
CA TYR A 162 -5.96 0.14 -4.53
C TYR A 162 -7.42 -0.33 -4.61
N SER A 163 -8.01 -0.72 -3.48
CA SER A 163 -9.42 -1.05 -3.37
C SER A 163 -10.22 0.12 -2.83
N ILE A 164 -11.40 0.35 -3.37
CA ILE A 164 -12.34 1.32 -2.82
C ILE A 164 -12.90 0.78 -1.50
N THR A 165 -12.48 1.36 -0.38
CA THR A 165 -12.91 0.90 0.95
C THR A 165 -14.08 1.68 1.51
N ARG A 166 -14.42 2.81 0.91
CA ARG A 166 -15.50 3.68 1.34
C ARG A 166 -16.32 4.21 0.18
N LYS A 167 -17.61 4.42 0.43
CA LYS A 167 -18.47 5.19 -0.48
C LYS A 167 -18.07 6.66 -0.37
N THR A 168 -18.01 7.35 -1.51
CA THR A 168 -17.78 8.80 -1.57
C THR A 168 -18.76 9.52 -0.66
N VAL A 169 -18.24 10.44 0.16
CA VAL A 169 -19.07 11.32 1.00
C VAL A 169 -19.67 12.43 0.15
N GLU A 170 -20.87 12.89 0.54
CA GLU A 170 -21.54 14.02 -0.09
C GLU A 170 -20.60 15.25 -0.21
N LYS A 171 -20.65 15.93 -1.37
CA LYS A 171 -19.75 17.03 -1.77
C LYS A 171 -19.72 18.23 -0.78
N ASP A 172 -20.63 18.30 0.17
CA ASP A 172 -20.86 19.48 1.01
C ASP A 172 -20.01 19.55 2.29
N LYS A 173 -19.03 18.63 2.47
CA LYS A 173 -18.24 18.55 3.71
C LYS A 173 -16.74 18.75 3.51
N ILE A 174 -16.32 19.67 2.65
CA ILE A 174 -14.88 20.02 2.58
C ILE A 174 -14.53 20.87 3.81
N ALA A 175 -13.78 20.25 4.73
CA ALA A 175 -13.33 20.86 5.99
C ALA A 175 -11.98 21.57 5.85
N THR A 176 -11.12 21.09 4.92
CA THR A 176 -9.77 21.63 4.71
C THR A 176 -9.46 21.79 3.22
N ASP A 177 -8.56 22.69 2.89
CA ASP A 177 -8.11 22.91 1.52
C ASP A 177 -6.96 21.98 1.15
N ALA A 178 -6.11 21.61 2.12
CA ALA A 178 -5.02 20.67 1.91
C ALA A 178 -4.87 19.68 3.07
N PHE A 179 -4.58 18.42 2.76
CA PHE A 179 -4.31 17.36 3.73
C PHE A 179 -3.01 16.63 3.40
N PHE A 180 -2.17 16.41 4.42
CA PHE A 180 -0.98 15.59 4.34
C PHE A 180 -0.84 14.70 5.58
N VAL A 181 -0.37 13.45 5.40
CA VAL A 181 0.07 12.59 6.49
C VAL A 181 1.30 11.77 6.06
N GLY A 182 2.35 11.79 6.87
CA GLY A 182 3.56 11.03 6.58
C GLY A 182 4.68 11.20 7.59
N VAL A 183 5.84 10.60 7.25
CA VAL A 183 7.07 10.70 8.05
C VAL A 183 8.00 11.73 7.43
N SER A 184 8.67 12.53 8.24
CA SER A 184 9.68 13.50 7.79
C SER A 184 10.86 12.77 7.15
N LYS A 185 11.14 13.10 5.88
CA LYS A 185 12.29 12.58 5.11
C LYS A 185 12.79 13.67 4.17
N GLY A 186 14.09 13.92 4.20
CA GLY A 186 14.69 14.96 3.36
C GLY A 186 14.05 16.33 3.60
N ASP A 187 13.67 17.00 2.55
CA ASP A 187 13.16 18.37 2.57
C ASP A 187 11.63 18.47 2.87
N ARG A 188 10.98 17.33 3.20
CA ARG A 188 9.52 17.27 3.39
C ARG A 188 9.00 18.22 4.45
N HIS A 189 9.69 18.36 5.58
CA HIS A 189 9.29 19.26 6.65
C HIS A 189 9.29 20.72 6.17
N SER A 190 10.38 21.19 5.55
CA SER A 190 10.47 22.58 5.07
C SER A 190 9.46 22.90 3.96
N ILE A 191 9.18 21.94 3.07
CA ILE A 191 8.16 22.09 2.04
C ILE A 191 6.77 22.24 2.67
N LEU A 192 6.42 21.39 3.63
CA LEU A 192 5.12 21.44 4.31
C LEU A 192 4.95 22.71 5.15
N THR A 193 6.00 23.16 5.84
CA THR A 193 5.98 24.42 6.60
C THR A 193 5.70 25.60 5.68
N LYS A 194 6.43 25.71 4.56
CA LYS A 194 6.17 26.78 3.57
C LYS A 194 4.75 26.72 3.03
N LEU A 195 4.32 25.53 2.59
CA LEU A 195 3.00 25.31 2.03
C LEU A 195 1.88 25.66 3.04
N PHE A 196 2.05 25.30 4.31
CA PHE A 196 1.12 25.62 5.38
C PHE A 196 0.92 27.13 5.48
N HIS A 197 2.01 27.91 5.58
CA HIS A 197 1.94 29.37 5.68
C HIS A 197 1.40 30.03 4.41
N ASP A 198 1.71 29.50 3.22
CA ASP A 198 1.22 30.05 1.96
C ASP A 198 -0.30 29.86 1.84
N ILE A 199 -0.84 28.70 2.27
CA ILE A 199 -2.28 28.44 2.32
C ILE A 199 -2.96 29.36 3.36
N GLU A 200 -2.40 29.50 4.57
CA GLU A 200 -2.98 30.38 5.60
C GLU A 200 -3.05 31.84 5.16
N ARG A 201 -2.06 32.35 4.42
CA ARG A 201 -2.06 33.71 3.89
C ARG A 201 -3.23 33.99 2.94
N THR A 202 -3.75 32.98 2.27
CA THR A 202 -4.94 33.11 1.41
C THR A 202 -6.26 32.97 2.18
N GLY A 203 -6.21 32.68 3.50
CA GLY A 203 -7.37 32.37 4.32
C GLY A 203 -7.82 30.92 4.19
N GLY A 204 -7.04 30.06 3.51
CA GLY A 204 -7.25 28.64 3.40
C GLY A 204 -6.90 27.89 4.67
N LYS A 205 -7.25 26.60 4.74
CA LYS A 205 -7.03 25.74 5.89
C LYS A 205 -6.27 24.47 5.48
N ALA A 206 -5.06 24.28 6.02
CA ALA A 206 -4.28 23.06 5.86
C ALA A 206 -4.35 22.19 7.12
N GLU A 207 -4.32 20.86 6.94
CA GLU A 207 -4.25 19.89 8.03
C GLU A 207 -3.12 18.89 7.73
N PHE A 208 -1.95 19.08 8.36
CA PHE A 208 -0.75 18.29 8.10
C PHE A 208 -0.33 17.48 9.33
N TYR A 209 -0.12 16.18 9.14
CA TYR A 209 0.38 15.24 10.15
C TYR A 209 1.78 14.78 9.76
N LEU A 210 2.78 15.12 10.57
CA LEU A 210 4.18 14.83 10.28
C LEU A 210 4.87 14.21 11.48
N SER A 211 5.36 12.98 11.33
CA SER A 211 6.14 12.29 12.38
C SER A 211 7.63 12.26 12.04
N GLY A 212 8.46 12.04 13.07
CA GLY A 212 9.90 11.90 12.92
C GLY A 212 10.66 13.21 12.69
N VAL A 213 10.07 14.33 13.07
CA VAL A 213 10.73 15.65 13.11
C VAL A 213 11.49 15.82 14.42
N GLY A 214 12.71 16.36 14.38
CA GLY A 214 13.50 16.66 15.58
C GLY A 214 12.78 17.65 16.50
N GLN A 215 12.89 17.46 17.83
CA GLN A 215 12.17 18.30 18.79
C GLN A 215 12.50 19.80 18.64
N SER A 216 13.72 20.14 18.24
CA SER A 216 14.15 21.52 17.99
C SER A 216 13.63 22.13 16.68
N GLU A 217 13.02 21.31 15.82
CA GLU A 217 12.52 21.74 14.50
C GLU A 217 10.98 21.83 14.46
N LYS A 218 10.31 21.51 15.57
CA LYS A 218 8.85 21.57 15.69
C LYS A 218 8.43 22.96 16.14
N HIS A 219 8.25 23.87 15.19
CA HIS A 219 7.97 25.28 15.49
C HIS A 219 6.56 25.72 15.07
N ASP A 220 5.90 24.99 14.16
CA ASP A 220 4.61 25.38 13.64
C ASP A 220 3.47 24.74 14.42
N GLU A 221 2.67 25.55 15.09
CA GLU A 221 1.50 25.09 15.85
C GLU A 221 0.39 24.49 14.96
N GLY A 222 0.39 24.81 13.66
CA GLY A 222 -0.56 24.30 12.69
C GLY A 222 -0.24 22.91 12.12
N ILE A 223 0.99 22.38 12.35
CA ILE A 223 1.40 21.06 11.94
C ILE A 223 1.27 20.09 13.12
N HIS A 224 0.54 19.00 12.94
CA HIS A 224 0.36 17.95 13.96
C HIS A 224 1.57 17.02 13.98
N TYR A 225 2.50 17.27 14.91
CA TYR A 225 3.71 16.46 15.05
C TYR A 225 3.49 15.20 15.87
N ASP A 226 4.02 14.07 15.36
CA ASP A 226 4.01 12.74 16.02
C ASP A 226 2.62 12.24 16.48
N GLN A 227 1.56 12.79 15.89
CA GLN A 227 0.21 12.28 16.08
C GLN A 227 -0.04 11.16 15.10
N TRP A 228 -0.43 9.98 15.62
CA TRP A 228 -0.75 8.85 14.78
C TRP A 228 -2.23 8.83 14.41
N LEU A 229 -2.50 8.59 13.14
CA LEU A 229 -3.86 8.39 12.62
C LEU A 229 -4.06 6.93 12.25
N SER A 230 -5.22 6.37 12.59
CA SER A 230 -5.63 5.10 11.97
C SER A 230 -5.86 5.29 10.47
N TYR A 231 -5.76 4.23 9.68
CA TYR A 231 -6.02 4.35 8.25
C TYR A 231 -7.44 4.83 7.95
N LYS A 232 -8.40 4.44 8.79
CA LYS A 232 -9.76 4.96 8.74
C LYS A 232 -9.81 6.49 8.90
N ASP A 233 -9.11 7.02 9.91
CA ASP A 233 -9.07 8.47 10.16
C ASP A 233 -8.37 9.21 9.03
N VAL A 234 -7.36 8.60 8.41
CA VAL A 234 -6.71 9.16 7.20
C VAL A 234 -7.71 9.26 6.06
N LEU A 235 -8.50 8.23 5.79
CA LEU A 235 -9.50 8.25 4.72
C LEU A 235 -10.63 9.25 4.99
N ASP A 236 -11.04 9.42 6.27
CA ASP A 236 -12.02 10.43 6.63
C ASP A 236 -11.51 11.83 6.23
N ARG A 237 -10.25 12.14 6.50
CA ARG A 237 -9.62 13.41 6.13
C ARG A 237 -9.40 13.57 4.64
N VAL A 238 -9.00 12.50 3.94
CA VAL A 238 -8.92 12.51 2.48
C VAL A 238 -10.27 12.88 1.87
N MET A 239 -11.37 12.36 2.39
CA MET A 239 -12.70 12.66 1.87
C MET A 239 -13.17 14.07 2.22
N GLU A 240 -12.68 14.65 3.32
CA GLU A 240 -13.04 15.99 3.80
C GLU A 240 -12.07 17.10 3.33
N THR A 241 -11.03 16.77 2.56
CA THR A 241 -10.12 17.77 1.98
C THR A 241 -10.44 18.09 0.52
N ASN A 242 -10.04 19.28 0.07
CA ASN A 242 -10.08 19.68 -1.34
C ASN A 242 -8.90 19.08 -2.12
N CYS A 243 -7.70 19.15 -1.54
CA CYS A 243 -6.46 18.70 -2.16
C CYS A 243 -5.69 17.75 -1.24
N VAL A 244 -5.31 16.59 -1.78
CA VAL A 244 -4.38 15.66 -1.13
C VAL A 244 -2.97 16.06 -1.51
N VAL A 245 -2.09 16.19 -0.52
CA VAL A 245 -0.67 16.53 -0.71
C VAL A 245 0.18 15.27 -0.62
N GLU A 246 1.00 15.04 -1.63
CA GLU A 246 1.99 13.98 -1.68
C GLU A 246 3.38 14.59 -1.86
N ILE A 247 4.31 14.27 -0.99
CA ILE A 247 5.71 14.68 -1.11
C ILE A 247 6.58 13.43 -1.05
N MET A 248 7.16 13.06 -2.19
CA MET A 248 8.06 11.91 -2.31
C MET A 248 9.43 12.23 -1.72
N GLY A 249 10.07 11.23 -1.14
CA GLY A 249 11.49 11.33 -0.79
C GLY A 249 12.38 11.20 -2.04
N LYS A 250 13.58 11.80 -2.01
CA LYS A 250 14.55 11.70 -3.11
C LYS A 250 14.82 10.23 -3.50
N GLY A 251 14.71 9.92 -4.79
CA GLY A 251 14.95 8.59 -5.36
C GLY A 251 13.80 7.59 -5.18
N GLN A 252 12.66 7.98 -4.66
CA GLN A 252 11.45 7.17 -4.70
C GLN A 252 10.77 7.32 -6.07
N SER A 253 10.15 6.25 -6.54
CA SER A 253 9.38 6.20 -7.78
C SER A 253 8.16 5.31 -7.62
N GLY A 254 7.25 5.36 -8.60
CA GLY A 254 5.99 4.62 -8.58
C GLY A 254 4.87 5.36 -7.85
N LEU A 255 3.66 4.85 -8.00
CA LEU A 255 2.49 5.44 -7.38
C LEU A 255 2.43 5.16 -5.88
N THR A 256 2.01 6.14 -5.11
CA THR A 256 1.77 5.98 -3.68
C THR A 256 0.28 5.83 -3.38
N LEU A 257 -0.02 5.41 -2.14
CA LEU A 257 -1.40 5.39 -1.66
C LEU A 257 -2.06 6.78 -1.75
N ARG A 258 -1.31 7.86 -1.50
CA ARG A 258 -1.85 9.23 -1.53
C ARG A 258 -2.32 9.63 -2.92
N ALA A 259 -1.54 9.34 -3.96
CA ALA A 259 -1.93 9.60 -5.34
C ALA A 259 -3.18 8.80 -5.73
N MET A 260 -3.22 7.50 -5.39
CA MET A 260 -4.39 6.67 -5.67
C MET A 260 -5.63 7.12 -4.90
N GLU A 261 -5.49 7.46 -3.62
CA GLU A 261 -6.60 7.99 -2.82
C GLU A 261 -7.16 9.29 -3.39
N ALA A 262 -6.31 10.21 -3.85
CA ALA A 262 -6.77 11.43 -4.49
C ALA A 262 -7.64 11.13 -5.71
N ILE A 263 -7.19 10.24 -6.58
CA ILE A 263 -7.91 9.86 -7.81
C ILE A 263 -9.21 9.13 -7.47
N VAL A 264 -9.13 8.09 -6.64
CA VAL A 264 -10.29 7.22 -6.30
C VAL A 264 -11.39 7.99 -5.59
N TYR A 265 -11.03 8.99 -4.76
CA TYR A 265 -12.00 9.78 -4.00
C TYR A 265 -12.29 11.16 -4.61
N ASN A 266 -11.90 11.37 -5.87
CA ASN A 266 -12.15 12.62 -6.60
C ASN A 266 -11.66 13.85 -5.82
N LYS A 267 -10.37 13.87 -5.46
CA LYS A 267 -9.68 14.98 -4.80
C LYS A 267 -8.58 15.53 -5.70
N LYS A 268 -8.32 16.82 -5.63
CA LYS A 268 -7.11 17.36 -6.26
C LYS A 268 -5.87 16.70 -5.66
N LEU A 269 -4.83 16.59 -6.45
CA LEU A 269 -3.53 16.05 -6.03
C LEU A 269 -2.43 17.07 -6.28
N LEU A 270 -1.74 17.48 -5.22
CA LEU A 270 -0.48 18.21 -5.30
C LEU A 270 0.67 17.23 -5.03
N THR A 271 1.59 17.08 -5.97
CA THR A 271 2.66 16.08 -5.84
C THR A 271 3.97 16.51 -6.50
N ASN A 272 5.11 16.02 -5.98
CA ASN A 272 6.40 16.03 -6.67
C ASN A 272 6.77 14.68 -7.31
N ASN A 273 5.77 13.81 -7.51
CA ASN A 273 5.93 12.47 -8.09
C ASN A 273 5.67 12.49 -9.58
N GLU A 274 6.73 12.50 -10.37
CA GLU A 274 6.65 12.47 -11.84
C GLU A 274 5.92 11.24 -12.41
N SER A 275 5.85 10.12 -11.65
CA SER A 275 5.18 8.91 -12.13
C SER A 275 3.67 9.10 -12.35
N VAL A 276 3.05 10.13 -11.75
CA VAL A 276 1.63 10.43 -11.99
C VAL A 276 1.35 10.92 -13.41
N LYS A 277 2.37 11.43 -14.10
CA LYS A 277 2.26 11.88 -15.50
C LYS A 277 2.00 10.72 -16.48
N GLU A 278 2.34 9.50 -16.08
CA GLU A 278 2.05 8.29 -16.86
C GLU A 278 0.60 7.81 -16.72
N LEU A 279 -0.16 8.38 -15.80
CA LEU A 279 -1.53 7.98 -15.54
C LEU A 279 -2.51 8.58 -16.55
N PRO A 280 -3.55 7.83 -16.97
CA PRO A 280 -4.60 8.37 -17.85
C PRO A 280 -5.38 9.54 -17.21
N PHE A 281 -5.27 9.71 -15.89
CA PHE A 281 -5.92 10.76 -15.12
C PHE A 281 -5.17 12.09 -15.10
N TYR A 282 -3.91 12.13 -15.56
CA TYR A 282 -3.06 13.33 -15.47
C TYR A 282 -3.61 14.53 -16.22
N GLU A 283 -4.11 14.30 -17.43
CA GLU A 283 -4.66 15.34 -18.31
C GLU A 283 -6.01 15.93 -17.82
N SER A 284 -6.52 15.46 -16.69
CA SER A 284 -7.79 15.95 -16.12
C SER A 284 -7.74 17.40 -15.62
N GLY A 285 -6.53 17.96 -15.38
CA GLY A 285 -6.34 19.26 -14.75
C GLY A 285 -6.48 19.27 -13.22
N TYR A 286 -6.71 18.09 -12.61
CA TYR A 286 -6.87 17.97 -11.15
C TYR A 286 -5.59 17.51 -10.44
N ILE A 287 -4.49 17.37 -11.17
CA ILE A 287 -3.17 16.98 -10.64
C ILE A 287 -2.18 18.10 -10.95
N GLN A 288 -1.58 18.66 -9.92
CA GLN A 288 -0.46 19.58 -10.05
C GLN A 288 0.84 18.91 -9.63
N CYS A 289 1.80 18.82 -10.57
CA CYS A 289 3.17 18.44 -10.25
C CYS A 289 4.02 19.68 -9.97
N PHE A 290 4.91 19.61 -8.98
CA PHE A 290 5.88 20.64 -8.67
C PHE A 290 7.30 20.05 -8.55
N GLU A 291 8.32 20.81 -8.92
CA GLU A 291 9.73 20.44 -8.72
C GLU A 291 10.29 21.11 -7.48
N THR A 292 9.94 22.38 -7.29
CA THR A 292 10.33 23.18 -6.11
C THR A 292 9.09 23.74 -5.39
N PRO A 293 9.20 24.08 -4.12
CA PRO A 293 8.07 24.69 -3.39
C PRO A 293 7.57 26.02 -3.99
N ASP A 294 8.37 26.67 -4.83
CA ASP A 294 7.99 27.94 -5.48
C ASP A 294 7.13 27.73 -6.74
N ASP A 295 7.09 26.50 -7.26
CA ASP A 295 6.24 26.11 -8.40
C ASP A 295 4.80 25.80 -7.98
N ILE A 296 4.51 25.77 -6.68
CA ILE A 296 3.20 25.40 -6.15
C ILE A 296 2.22 26.57 -6.36
N ASP A 297 1.17 26.29 -7.14
CA ASP A 297 0.03 27.20 -7.29
C ASP A 297 -0.95 27.02 -6.12
N ILE A 298 -1.00 28.02 -5.25
CA ILE A 298 -1.88 28.00 -4.08
C ILE A 298 -3.36 28.11 -4.50
N ASP A 299 -3.66 28.81 -5.58
CA ASP A 299 -5.03 28.93 -6.10
C ASP A 299 -5.55 27.57 -6.57
N PHE A 300 -4.70 26.71 -7.14
CA PHE A 300 -5.05 25.32 -7.43
C PHE A 300 -5.55 24.59 -6.18
N ILE A 301 -4.90 24.79 -5.02
CA ILE A 301 -5.23 24.10 -3.77
C ILE A 301 -6.52 24.63 -3.15
N VAL A 302 -6.71 25.96 -3.11
CA VAL A 302 -7.83 26.57 -2.38
C VAL A 302 -9.09 26.70 -3.22
N ASN A 303 -9.00 26.66 -4.55
CA ASN A 303 -10.17 26.67 -5.43
C ASN A 303 -10.93 25.34 -5.29
N ARG A 304 -12.18 25.42 -4.81
CA ARG A 304 -13.05 24.28 -4.51
C ARG A 304 -13.97 23.92 -5.68
N GLU A 305 -13.41 23.61 -6.81
CA GLU A 305 -14.16 23.09 -7.96
C GLU A 305 -14.49 21.59 -7.81
N ALA A 306 -15.47 21.12 -8.58
CA ALA A 306 -15.81 19.72 -8.60
C ALA A 306 -14.74 18.91 -9.32
N VAL A 307 -14.20 17.88 -8.67
CA VAL A 307 -13.22 16.95 -9.24
C VAL A 307 -13.94 15.67 -9.65
N ASP A 308 -13.69 15.22 -10.87
CA ASP A 308 -14.16 13.93 -11.37
C ASP A 308 -13.13 13.33 -12.34
N TYR A 309 -12.42 12.31 -11.89
CA TYR A 309 -11.45 11.59 -12.71
C TYR A 309 -12.10 10.55 -13.64
N GLY A 310 -13.40 10.29 -13.53
CA GLY A 310 -14.04 9.18 -14.23
C GLY A 310 -13.49 7.81 -13.80
N TYR A 311 -12.94 7.70 -12.59
CA TYR A 311 -12.34 6.47 -12.08
C TYR A 311 -13.34 5.31 -12.03
N ASN A 312 -13.01 4.18 -12.63
CA ASN A 312 -13.89 3.01 -12.77
C ASN A 312 -13.20 1.69 -12.34
N GLY A 313 -12.43 1.72 -11.28
CA GLY A 313 -11.81 0.49 -10.73
C GLY A 313 -10.43 0.15 -11.30
N ASP A 314 -9.80 1.05 -12.06
CA ASP A 314 -8.51 0.83 -12.74
C ASP A 314 -7.38 0.36 -11.80
N PHE A 315 -7.46 0.71 -10.53
CA PHE A 315 -6.46 0.30 -9.52
C PHE A 315 -6.86 -0.97 -8.76
N SER A 316 -7.98 -1.61 -9.09
CA SER A 316 -8.44 -2.78 -8.32
C SER A 316 -7.42 -3.93 -8.34
N PRO A 317 -7.13 -4.57 -7.18
CA PRO A 317 -6.27 -5.74 -7.13
C PRO A 317 -6.85 -6.96 -7.86
N ILE A 318 -8.10 -6.92 -8.30
CA ILE A 318 -8.70 -7.97 -9.13
C ILE A 318 -7.94 -8.08 -10.45
N HIS A 319 -7.52 -6.96 -11.06
CA HIS A 319 -6.71 -6.98 -12.28
C HIS A 319 -5.34 -7.63 -12.10
N LEU A 320 -4.80 -7.62 -10.86
CA LEU A 320 -3.60 -8.39 -10.56
C LEU A 320 -3.88 -9.90 -10.56
N LEU A 321 -5.03 -10.37 -10.06
CA LEU A 321 -5.41 -11.79 -10.14
C LEU A 321 -5.54 -12.23 -11.59
N GLU A 322 -6.17 -11.42 -12.46
CA GLU A 322 -6.25 -11.66 -13.90
C GLU A 322 -4.87 -11.78 -14.53
N LYS A 323 -3.97 -10.86 -14.17
CA LYS A 323 -2.59 -10.86 -14.66
C LYS A 323 -1.79 -12.08 -14.21
N ILE A 324 -1.97 -12.52 -12.97
CA ILE A 324 -1.35 -13.73 -12.42
C ILE A 324 -1.83 -14.97 -13.22
N ASP A 325 -3.12 -15.05 -13.50
CA ASP A 325 -3.70 -16.16 -14.28
C ASP A 325 -3.18 -16.16 -15.72
N GLU A 326 -3.11 -15.00 -16.39
CA GLU A 326 -2.56 -14.89 -17.75
C GLU A 326 -1.09 -15.36 -17.86
N GLN A 327 -0.31 -15.20 -16.80
CA GLN A 327 1.11 -15.55 -16.76
C GLN A 327 1.38 -16.95 -16.19
N ALA A 328 0.33 -17.65 -15.77
CA ALA A 328 0.44 -19.04 -15.33
C ALA A 328 0.71 -19.97 -16.55
N THR A 329 1.62 -20.91 -16.38
CA THR A 329 2.04 -21.87 -17.41
C THR A 329 1.58 -23.28 -17.05
#